data_afe842b9c4cdc710ff8e89a6d0274b44
#
_entry.id   afe842b9c4cdc710ff8e89a6d0274b44
#
_cell.length_a   1.000
_cell.length_b   1.000
_cell.length_c   1.000
_cell.angle_alpha   90.00
_cell.angle_beta   90.00
_cell.angle_gamma   90.00
#
_symmetry.space_group_name_H-M   'P 1'
#
loop_
_entity.id
_entity.type
_entity.pdbx_description
1 polymer ?
#
loop_
_entity_poly.entity_id
_entity_poly.type
_entity_poly.pdbx_seq_one_letter_code
_entity_poly.pdbx_strand_id
1 'polypeptide(L)'
;QYMVFDSVNDFRAREEEILGGRTEAMPMKTMNKYVNVNKRDLRLALKEALRPMMTFFDPNHGNIPYFANCMTGENWGNAHSTTFSMAHIPGRWLNGLLNAEDVLGKENAALNEEAVQTLGRWARYSISASKLGFPPCIDEDTTKPILKTDLHNLREVMHALTALVQFRGDEEARICGMKLIDAVDRYFDYASGQFREELWQQETGGSLNTYEITFPVTFGRYIGPLVKFYK
;
A
#
# COMPACT_ATOMS: atom_id res chain seq x y z
N GLN A 1 15.97 -17.46 15.93
CA GLN A 1 17.37 -17.52 15.54
C GLN A 1 17.42 -17.02 14.08
N TYR A 2 18.06 -15.86 13.83
CA TYR A 2 18.19 -15.33 12.48
C TYR A 2 19.38 -15.99 11.81
N MET A 3 19.21 -16.48 10.58
CA MET A 3 20.34 -16.92 9.76
C MET A 3 21.04 -15.70 9.20
N VAL A 4 22.34 -15.59 9.45
CA VAL A 4 23.22 -14.57 8.86
C VAL A 4 24.03 -15.26 7.78
N PHE A 5 23.99 -14.70 6.58
CA PHE A 5 24.78 -15.17 5.43
C PHE A 5 25.94 -14.22 5.18
N ASP A 6 27.13 -14.76 5.07
CA ASP A 6 28.35 -13.96 4.91
C ASP A 6 28.57 -13.49 3.46
N SER A 7 27.87 -14.09 2.49
CA SER A 7 27.92 -13.70 1.09
C SER A 7 26.71 -14.19 0.28
N VAL A 8 26.50 -13.60 -0.91
CA VAL A 8 25.48 -14.06 -1.87
C VAL A 8 25.74 -15.52 -2.32
N ASN A 9 26.99 -15.95 -2.35
CA ASN A 9 27.34 -17.32 -2.73
C ASN A 9 27.00 -18.31 -1.60
N ASP A 10 27.15 -17.91 -0.35
CA ASP A 10 26.76 -18.71 0.82
C ASP A 10 25.24 -18.84 0.88
N PHE A 11 24.50 -17.78 0.58
CA PHE A 11 23.05 -17.82 0.43
C PHE A 11 22.61 -18.81 -0.66
N ARG A 12 23.23 -18.78 -1.85
CA ARG A 12 22.90 -19.68 -2.98
C ARG A 12 23.21 -21.14 -2.67
N ALA A 13 24.35 -21.42 -2.04
CA ALA A 13 24.71 -22.78 -1.63
C ALA A 13 23.72 -23.35 -0.61
N ARG A 14 23.27 -22.53 0.33
CA ARG A 14 22.25 -22.90 1.31
C ARG A 14 20.86 -23.02 0.72
N GLU A 15 20.52 -22.18 -0.26
CA GLU A 15 19.28 -22.28 -1.01
C GLU A 15 19.18 -23.61 -1.77
N GLU A 16 20.24 -24.04 -2.42
CA GLU A 16 20.32 -25.35 -3.09
C GLU A 16 20.19 -26.52 -2.08
N GLU A 17 20.82 -26.41 -0.92
CA GLU A 17 20.72 -27.40 0.16
C GLU A 17 19.29 -27.49 0.72
N ILE A 18 18.64 -26.34 1.01
CA ILE A 18 17.29 -26.28 1.58
C ILE A 18 16.24 -26.69 0.54
N LEU A 19 16.41 -26.32 -0.72
CA LEU A 19 15.47 -26.62 -1.81
C LEU A 19 15.73 -28.00 -2.44
N GLY A 20 16.77 -28.73 -1.98
CA GLY A 20 17.05 -30.10 -2.41
C GLY A 20 17.32 -30.23 -3.92
N GLY A 21 18.02 -29.25 -4.50
CA GLY A 21 18.41 -29.29 -5.93
C GLY A 21 17.25 -29.18 -6.91
N ARG A 22 16.06 -28.74 -6.46
CA ARG A 22 14.89 -28.54 -7.34
C ARG A 22 14.91 -27.17 -7.99
N THR A 23 15.79 -26.98 -8.95
CA THR A 23 15.79 -25.83 -9.86
C THR A 23 14.92 -26.03 -11.12
N GLU A 24 14.14 -27.09 -11.19
CA GLU A 24 13.13 -27.19 -12.25
C GLU A 24 11.96 -26.27 -11.92
N ALA A 25 11.73 -25.26 -12.76
CA ALA A 25 10.53 -24.47 -12.76
C ALA A 25 9.32 -25.42 -12.74
N MET A 26 8.58 -25.46 -11.65
CA MET A 26 7.44 -26.36 -11.50
C MET A 26 6.45 -26.10 -12.64
N PRO A 27 6.07 -27.10 -13.45
CA PRO A 27 5.11 -26.89 -14.51
C PRO A 27 3.79 -26.39 -13.92
N MET A 28 3.19 -25.39 -14.56
CA MET A 28 1.94 -24.71 -14.13
C MET A 28 0.79 -25.67 -13.74
N LYS A 29 0.82 -26.92 -14.24
CA LYS A 29 -0.13 -27.97 -13.87
C LYS A 29 -0.04 -28.43 -12.41
N THR A 30 1.10 -28.19 -11.74
CA THR A 30 1.30 -28.57 -10.33
C THR A 30 0.74 -27.56 -9.34
N MET A 31 0.48 -26.31 -9.75
CA MET A 31 -0.13 -25.29 -8.88
C MET A 31 -1.53 -25.68 -8.38
N ASN A 32 -2.28 -26.46 -9.14
CA ASN A 32 -3.59 -26.95 -8.69
C ASN A 32 -3.54 -27.93 -7.50
N LYS A 33 -2.36 -28.49 -7.19
CA LYS A 33 -2.18 -29.40 -6.04
C LYS A 33 -2.08 -28.69 -4.68
N TYR A 34 -1.77 -27.37 -4.68
CA TYR A 34 -1.58 -26.59 -3.46
C TYR A 34 -2.77 -25.68 -3.10
N VAL A 35 -3.89 -25.83 -3.81
CA VAL A 35 -5.11 -25.05 -3.55
C VAL A 35 -5.71 -25.34 -2.16
N ASN A 36 -5.27 -26.42 -1.52
CA ASN A 36 -5.84 -26.88 -0.26
C ASN A 36 -4.76 -27.15 0.79
N VAL A 37 -4.08 -26.10 1.26
CA VAL A 37 -3.12 -26.22 2.36
C VAL A 37 -3.89 -26.42 3.67
N ASN A 38 -3.57 -27.48 4.40
CA ASN A 38 -4.23 -27.82 5.67
C ASN A 38 -5.75 -28.00 5.55
N LYS A 39 -6.24 -28.56 4.45
CA LYS A 39 -7.67 -28.76 4.16
C LYS A 39 -8.48 -27.45 4.07
N ARG A 40 -7.83 -26.32 3.80
CA ARG A 40 -8.48 -25.02 3.60
C ARG A 40 -8.42 -24.64 2.12
N ASP A 41 -9.52 -24.18 1.60
CA ASP A 41 -9.57 -23.57 0.27
C ASP A 41 -9.04 -22.14 0.34
N LEU A 42 -7.82 -21.93 -0.19
CA LEU A 42 -7.17 -20.61 -0.20
C LEU A 42 -7.92 -19.62 -1.09
N ARG A 43 -8.62 -20.07 -2.13
CA ARG A 43 -9.42 -19.18 -2.98
C ARG A 43 -10.64 -18.67 -2.22
N LEU A 44 -11.30 -19.55 -1.48
CA LEU A 44 -12.39 -19.14 -0.60
C LEU A 44 -11.91 -18.19 0.49
N ALA A 45 -10.79 -18.51 1.16
CA ALA A 45 -10.21 -17.65 2.18
C ALA A 45 -9.86 -16.26 1.62
N LEU A 46 -9.33 -16.21 0.39
CA LEU A 46 -9.04 -14.95 -0.28
C LEU A 46 -10.32 -14.16 -0.56
N LYS A 47 -11.36 -14.77 -1.08
CA LYS A 47 -12.67 -14.12 -1.30
C LYS A 47 -13.25 -13.52 -0.03
N GLU A 48 -13.22 -14.28 1.06
CA GLU A 48 -13.71 -13.78 2.37
C GLU A 48 -12.89 -12.60 2.88
N ALA A 49 -11.57 -12.60 2.63
CA ALA A 49 -10.70 -11.49 3.00
C ALA A 49 -10.97 -10.19 2.21
N LEU A 50 -11.52 -10.27 0.99
CA LEU A 50 -11.87 -9.09 0.20
C LEU A 50 -13.09 -8.35 0.72
N ARG A 51 -14.00 -9.06 1.37
CA ARG A 51 -15.31 -8.54 1.79
C ARG A 51 -15.21 -7.29 2.69
N PRO A 52 -14.44 -7.29 3.79
CA PRO A 52 -14.33 -6.09 4.63
C PRO A 52 -13.71 -4.90 3.87
N MET A 53 -12.79 -5.14 2.94
CA MET A 53 -12.17 -4.07 2.14
C MET A 53 -13.17 -3.38 1.19
N MET A 54 -14.32 -4.00 0.93
CA MET A 54 -15.38 -3.47 0.07
C MET A 54 -16.57 -2.89 0.84
N THR A 55 -16.61 -3.02 2.17
CA THR A 55 -17.79 -2.67 2.96
C THR A 55 -17.51 -1.77 4.16
N PHE A 56 -16.23 -1.62 4.55
CA PHE A 56 -15.86 -0.95 5.79
C PHE A 56 -15.54 0.54 5.57
N PHE A 57 -16.55 1.31 5.14
CA PHE A 57 -16.45 2.73 4.80
C PHE A 57 -17.37 3.58 5.70
N ASP A 58 -17.01 4.86 5.85
CA ASP A 58 -17.81 5.85 6.56
C ASP A 58 -18.70 6.63 5.57
N PRO A 59 -20.01 6.35 5.53
CA PRO A 59 -20.93 7.04 4.63
C PRO A 59 -21.11 8.53 4.95
N ASN A 60 -20.82 8.95 6.18
CA ASN A 60 -20.98 10.33 6.62
C ASN A 60 -19.78 11.20 6.22
N HIS A 61 -18.64 10.59 5.88
CA HIS A 61 -17.41 11.29 5.56
C HIS A 61 -16.87 10.86 4.16
N GLY A 62 -17.74 10.90 3.16
CA GLY A 62 -17.35 10.62 1.77
C GLY A 62 -16.86 9.20 1.50
N ASN A 63 -17.34 8.25 2.27
CA ASN A 63 -16.93 6.85 2.22
C ASN A 63 -15.41 6.67 2.40
N ILE A 64 -14.75 7.47 3.24
CA ILE A 64 -13.38 7.20 3.65
C ILE A 64 -13.35 5.88 4.44
N PRO A 65 -12.37 4.98 4.19
CA PRO A 65 -12.32 3.73 4.93
C PRO A 65 -11.97 3.96 6.39
N TYR A 66 -12.64 3.20 7.27
CA TYR A 66 -12.24 3.16 8.67
C TYR A 66 -10.87 2.47 8.82
N PHE A 67 -10.10 2.95 9.79
CA PHE A 67 -8.81 2.35 10.15
C PHE A 67 -8.97 1.15 11.07
N ALA A 68 -9.87 1.25 12.04
CA ALA A 68 -10.06 0.25 13.07
C ALA A 68 -11.53 0.10 13.44
N ASN A 69 -11.84 -1.08 13.98
CA ASN A 69 -13.08 -1.35 14.69
C ASN A 69 -12.74 -1.70 16.13
N CYS A 70 -13.27 -0.93 17.07
CA CYS A 70 -13.15 -1.22 18.48
C CYS A 70 -14.39 -2.01 18.95
N MET A 71 -14.18 -3.27 19.32
CA MET A 71 -15.22 -4.18 19.77
C MET A 71 -15.15 -4.49 21.27
N THR A 72 -14.29 -3.79 22.01
CA THR A 72 -14.05 -4.05 23.43
C THR A 72 -14.20 -2.79 24.28
N GLY A 73 -14.76 -2.94 25.49
CA GLY A 73 -14.93 -1.84 26.43
C GLY A 73 -16.15 -0.97 26.17
N GLU A 74 -16.15 0.24 26.71
CA GLU A 74 -17.25 1.19 26.57
C GLU A 74 -17.29 1.90 25.22
N ASN A 75 -16.20 1.85 24.45
CA ASN A 75 -16.05 2.50 23.15
C ASN A 75 -16.29 1.50 22.01
N TRP A 76 -17.55 1.21 21.75
CA TRP A 76 -17.95 0.45 20.56
C TRP A 76 -17.98 1.38 19.36
N GLY A 77 -17.29 1.03 18.29
CA GLY A 77 -17.42 1.77 17.05
C GLY A 77 -16.24 1.62 16.11
N ASN A 78 -16.45 2.23 14.97
CA ASN A 78 -15.43 2.36 13.95
C ASN A 78 -14.65 3.65 14.16
N ALA A 79 -13.36 3.60 13.97
CA ALA A 79 -12.48 4.74 14.17
C ALA A 79 -11.67 5.05 12.90
N HIS A 80 -11.48 6.35 12.66
CA HIS A 80 -10.51 6.83 11.69
C HIS A 80 -9.13 6.98 12.34
N SER A 81 -8.11 6.91 11.51
CA SER A 81 -6.76 7.34 11.86
C SER A 81 -6.45 8.64 11.15
N THR A 82 -6.09 9.67 11.90
CA THR A 82 -5.64 10.95 11.34
C THR A 82 -4.44 10.78 10.40
N THR A 83 -3.63 9.76 10.64
CA THR A 83 -2.44 9.47 9.84
C THR A 83 -2.74 8.58 8.63
N PHE A 84 -3.60 7.57 8.77
CA PHE A 84 -3.64 6.44 7.84
C PHE A 84 -4.92 6.32 7.00
N SER A 85 -6.06 6.86 7.44
CA SER A 85 -7.34 6.61 6.77
C SER A 85 -7.40 7.11 5.32
N MET A 86 -6.78 8.26 5.01
CA MET A 86 -6.86 8.86 3.69
C MET A 86 -5.97 8.17 2.63
N ALA A 87 -4.80 7.72 3.01
CA ALA A 87 -3.78 7.24 2.05
C ALA A 87 -3.38 5.78 2.26
N HIS A 88 -3.10 5.40 3.50
CA HIS A 88 -2.56 4.09 3.81
C HIS A 88 -3.59 2.98 3.62
N ILE A 89 -4.80 3.15 4.18
CA ILE A 89 -5.84 2.14 4.06
C ILE A 89 -6.34 2.00 2.62
N PRO A 90 -6.71 3.08 1.91
CA PRO A 90 -7.04 2.98 0.49
C PRO A 90 -5.93 2.32 -0.32
N GLY A 91 -4.67 2.64 -0.04
CA GLY A 91 -3.51 2.08 -0.72
C GLY A 91 -3.41 0.57 -0.55
N ARG A 92 -3.46 0.08 0.67
CA ARG A 92 -3.39 -1.35 0.97
C ARG A 92 -4.56 -2.12 0.40
N TRP A 93 -5.78 -1.63 0.62
CA TRP A 93 -6.97 -2.35 0.22
C TRP A 93 -7.09 -2.41 -1.30
N LEU A 94 -6.88 -1.30 -1.99
CA LEU A 94 -6.96 -1.26 -3.44
C LEU A 94 -5.92 -2.19 -4.10
N ASN A 95 -4.68 -2.15 -3.61
CA ASN A 95 -3.64 -3.08 -4.06
C ASN A 95 -4.04 -4.55 -3.80
N GLY A 96 -4.59 -4.83 -2.61
CA GLY A 96 -5.07 -6.17 -2.26
C GLY A 96 -6.22 -6.64 -3.15
N LEU A 97 -7.25 -5.79 -3.34
CA LEU A 97 -8.42 -6.11 -4.17
C LEU A 97 -8.05 -6.39 -5.62
N LEU A 98 -7.27 -5.50 -6.25
CA LEU A 98 -6.94 -5.63 -7.67
C LEU A 98 -5.98 -6.79 -7.97
N ASN A 99 -5.00 -7.04 -7.09
CA ASN A 99 -4.15 -8.23 -7.24
C ASN A 99 -4.94 -9.52 -6.98
N ALA A 100 -5.90 -9.52 -6.06
CA ALA A 100 -6.73 -10.69 -5.83
C ALA A 100 -7.69 -10.95 -7.01
N GLU A 101 -8.20 -9.90 -7.64
CA GLU A 101 -9.00 -10.03 -8.87
C GLU A 101 -8.18 -10.64 -10.00
N ASP A 102 -6.93 -10.24 -10.18
CA ASP A 102 -6.02 -10.83 -11.16
C ASP A 102 -5.82 -12.33 -10.94
N VAL A 103 -5.59 -12.74 -9.68
CA VAL A 103 -5.36 -14.14 -9.31
C VAL A 103 -6.63 -15.00 -9.42
N LEU A 104 -7.78 -14.47 -8.99
CA LEU A 104 -9.05 -15.22 -8.95
C LEU A 104 -9.79 -15.20 -10.30
N GLY A 105 -9.54 -14.20 -11.12
CA GLY A 105 -10.35 -13.79 -12.25
C GLY A 105 -11.53 -12.92 -11.80
N LYS A 106 -11.93 -11.99 -12.67
CA LYS A 106 -12.94 -10.96 -12.38
C LYS A 106 -14.26 -11.52 -11.84
N GLU A 107 -14.79 -12.56 -12.48
CA GLU A 107 -16.04 -13.20 -12.07
C GLU A 107 -15.94 -13.87 -10.68
N ASN A 108 -14.81 -14.48 -10.39
CA ASN A 108 -14.59 -15.17 -9.12
C ASN A 108 -14.27 -14.22 -7.96
N ALA A 109 -13.56 -13.15 -8.21
CA ALA A 109 -13.29 -12.12 -7.22
C ALA A 109 -14.57 -11.35 -6.87
N ALA A 110 -15.44 -11.13 -7.86
CA ALA A 110 -16.72 -10.44 -7.74
C ALA A 110 -16.59 -9.11 -6.96
N LEU A 111 -15.59 -8.29 -7.33
CA LEU A 111 -15.36 -7.04 -6.64
C LEU A 111 -16.56 -6.10 -6.79
N ASN A 112 -16.86 -5.37 -5.72
CA ASN A 112 -17.73 -4.21 -5.78
C ASN A 112 -16.97 -3.05 -6.43
N GLU A 113 -17.30 -2.72 -7.67
CA GLU A 113 -16.61 -1.69 -8.43
C GLU A 113 -16.78 -0.29 -7.81
N GLU A 114 -17.91 0.00 -7.14
CA GLU A 114 -18.09 1.24 -6.39
C GLU A 114 -17.07 1.37 -5.25
N ALA A 115 -16.78 0.30 -4.54
CA ALA A 115 -15.75 0.26 -3.50
C ALA A 115 -14.35 0.49 -4.11
N VAL A 116 -14.04 -0.14 -5.24
CA VAL A 116 -12.78 0.07 -5.97
C VAL A 116 -12.63 1.53 -6.39
N GLN A 117 -13.68 2.12 -6.96
CA GLN A 117 -13.69 3.53 -7.37
C GLN A 117 -13.54 4.47 -6.16
N THR A 118 -14.18 4.14 -5.05
CA THR A 118 -14.07 4.93 -3.81
C THR A 118 -12.64 4.92 -3.26
N LEU A 119 -12.01 3.76 -3.17
CA LEU A 119 -10.62 3.66 -2.74
C LEU A 119 -9.67 4.35 -3.72
N GLY A 120 -9.91 4.20 -5.02
CA GLY A 120 -9.13 4.88 -6.07
C GLY A 120 -9.25 6.40 -5.97
N ARG A 121 -10.45 6.92 -5.73
CA ARG A 121 -10.68 8.35 -5.51
C ARG A 121 -9.88 8.88 -4.32
N TRP A 122 -9.89 8.19 -3.19
CA TRP A 122 -9.11 8.59 -2.02
C TRP A 122 -7.61 8.52 -2.26
N ALA A 123 -7.11 7.49 -2.93
CA ALA A 123 -5.70 7.37 -3.29
C ALA A 123 -5.24 8.53 -4.18
N ARG A 124 -6.00 8.86 -5.25
CA ARG A 124 -5.69 10.00 -6.12
C ARG A 124 -5.83 11.34 -5.38
N TYR A 125 -6.90 11.52 -4.59
CA TYR A 125 -7.15 12.73 -3.83
C TYR A 125 -6.02 13.03 -2.84
N SER A 126 -5.47 12.02 -2.20
CA SER A 126 -4.35 12.18 -1.26
C SER A 126 -3.10 12.81 -1.91
N ILE A 127 -2.95 12.73 -3.23
CA ILE A 127 -1.85 13.38 -3.97
C ILE A 127 -2.33 14.66 -4.65
N SER A 128 -3.49 14.66 -5.30
CA SER A 128 -3.96 15.82 -6.06
C SER A 128 -4.33 17.00 -5.17
N ALA A 129 -4.88 16.76 -3.98
CA ALA A 129 -5.23 17.78 -2.99
C ALA A 129 -4.05 18.18 -2.08
N SER A 130 -2.95 17.45 -2.12
CA SER A 130 -1.80 17.70 -1.25
C SER A 130 -0.94 18.85 -1.76
N LYS A 131 -0.69 19.84 -0.88
CA LYS A 131 0.31 20.88 -1.10
C LYS A 131 1.72 20.44 -0.67
N LEU A 132 1.83 19.26 -0.05
CA LEU A 132 3.06 18.73 0.53
C LEU A 132 3.93 17.98 -0.49
N GLY A 133 3.36 17.63 -1.64
CA GLY A 133 3.95 16.67 -2.59
C GLY A 133 3.85 15.20 -2.12
N PHE A 134 3.48 14.98 -0.86
CA PHE A 134 3.30 13.67 -0.21
C PHE A 134 1.87 13.50 0.28
N PRO A 135 1.42 12.24 0.52
CA PRO A 135 0.11 11.98 1.08
C PRO A 135 -0.04 12.66 2.45
N PRO A 136 -1.06 13.53 2.65
CA PRO A 136 -1.24 14.22 3.91
C PRO A 136 -1.92 13.34 4.95
N CYS A 137 -1.81 13.74 6.21
CA CYS A 137 -2.70 13.32 7.27
C CYS A 137 -4.05 14.05 7.15
N ILE A 138 -5.03 13.65 7.96
CA ILE A 138 -6.33 14.31 8.07
C ILE A 138 -6.52 14.93 9.44
N ASP A 139 -7.46 15.86 9.53
CA ASP A 139 -7.93 16.42 10.81
C ASP A 139 -8.62 15.33 11.65
N GLU A 140 -8.60 15.46 12.95
CA GLU A 140 -9.31 14.54 13.87
C GLU A 140 -10.82 14.58 13.68
N ASP A 141 -11.35 15.77 13.44
CA ASP A 141 -12.79 16.01 13.32
C ASP A 141 -13.30 15.96 11.87
N THR A 142 -12.42 15.88 10.90
CA THR A 142 -12.79 15.92 9.49
C THR A 142 -11.90 15.02 8.62
N THR A 143 -12.34 14.77 7.39
CA THR A 143 -11.54 14.08 6.38
C THR A 143 -10.69 15.05 5.53
N LYS A 144 -10.62 16.32 5.90
CA LYS A 144 -9.86 17.33 5.17
C LYS A 144 -8.36 17.11 5.35
N PRO A 145 -7.57 17.21 4.27
CA PRO A 145 -6.11 17.16 4.36
C PRO A 145 -5.56 18.29 5.21
N ILE A 146 -4.56 17.98 6.03
CA ILE A 146 -3.82 18.95 6.82
C ILE A 146 -2.36 19.03 6.35
N LEU A 147 -1.66 20.11 6.71
CA LEU A 147 -0.25 20.30 6.33
C LEU A 147 0.69 19.43 7.19
N LYS A 148 0.37 18.15 7.28
CA LYS A 148 1.15 17.14 8.01
C LYS A 148 1.19 15.87 7.16
N THR A 149 2.33 15.23 7.07
CA THR A 149 2.51 13.96 6.36
C THR A 149 3.18 12.92 7.24
N ASP A 150 2.90 11.67 6.93
CA ASP A 150 3.65 10.52 7.44
C ASP A 150 4.27 9.79 6.24
N LEU A 151 5.58 9.72 6.20
CA LEU A 151 6.31 9.10 5.09
C LEU A 151 5.97 7.61 4.90
N HIS A 152 5.39 6.97 5.93
CA HIS A 152 4.90 5.60 5.82
C HIS A 152 3.79 5.45 4.76
N ASN A 153 3.03 6.51 4.51
CA ASN A 153 1.95 6.53 3.53
C ASN A 153 2.45 6.49 2.07
N LEU A 154 3.71 6.88 1.82
CA LEU A 154 4.29 6.87 0.45
C LEU A 154 4.18 5.51 -0.22
N ARG A 155 4.55 4.45 0.49
CA ARG A 155 4.49 3.09 -0.03
C ARG A 155 3.08 2.69 -0.42
N GLU A 156 2.14 2.92 0.48
CA GLU A 156 0.78 2.41 0.32
C GLU A 156 0.05 3.13 -0.81
N VAL A 157 0.19 4.45 -0.88
CA VAL A 157 -0.44 5.21 -1.97
C VAL A 157 0.19 4.85 -3.31
N MET A 158 1.52 4.66 -3.38
CA MET A 158 2.16 4.23 -4.63
C MET A 158 1.71 2.84 -5.06
N HIS A 159 1.47 1.91 -4.12
CA HIS A 159 0.85 0.61 -4.43
C HIS A 159 -0.54 0.76 -5.03
N ALA A 160 -1.37 1.65 -4.50
CA ALA A 160 -2.70 1.92 -5.06
C ALA A 160 -2.62 2.49 -6.47
N LEU A 161 -1.81 3.52 -6.66
CA LEU A 161 -1.65 4.16 -7.96
C LEU A 161 -1.11 3.18 -9.01
N THR A 162 -0.12 2.36 -8.62
CA THR A 162 0.40 1.29 -9.48
C THR A 162 -0.68 0.29 -9.87
N ALA A 163 -1.47 -0.19 -8.91
CA ALA A 163 -2.54 -1.14 -9.18
C ALA A 163 -3.64 -0.56 -10.07
N LEU A 164 -4.01 0.72 -9.89
CA LEU A 164 -4.95 1.41 -10.75
C LEU A 164 -4.45 1.53 -12.19
N VAL A 165 -3.20 1.90 -12.36
CA VAL A 165 -2.58 1.96 -13.70
C VAL A 165 -2.55 0.58 -14.34
N GLN A 166 -2.04 -0.41 -13.63
CA GLN A 166 -1.83 -1.76 -14.13
C GLN A 166 -3.15 -2.48 -14.48
N PHE A 167 -4.14 -2.41 -13.60
CA PHE A 167 -5.35 -3.24 -13.71
C PHE A 167 -6.58 -2.48 -14.24
N ARG A 168 -6.54 -1.15 -14.28
CA ARG A 168 -7.65 -0.30 -14.73
C ARG A 168 -7.27 0.69 -15.83
N GLY A 169 -5.97 0.83 -16.17
CA GLY A 169 -5.52 1.83 -17.14
C GLY A 169 -5.79 3.27 -16.70
N ASP A 170 -5.78 3.53 -15.40
CA ASP A 170 -6.18 4.82 -14.80
C ASP A 170 -5.10 5.88 -15.02
N GLU A 171 -5.36 6.78 -15.96
CA GLU A 171 -4.45 7.85 -16.33
C GLU A 171 -4.30 8.92 -15.23
N GLU A 172 -5.35 9.21 -14.45
CA GLU A 172 -5.25 10.14 -13.33
C GLU A 172 -4.33 9.56 -12.23
N ALA A 173 -4.42 8.26 -11.99
CA ALA A 173 -3.52 7.57 -11.08
C ALA A 173 -2.07 7.62 -11.57
N ARG A 174 -1.86 7.51 -12.89
CA ARG A 174 -0.52 7.66 -13.48
C ARG A 174 0.04 9.06 -13.24
N ILE A 175 -0.75 10.10 -13.48
CA ILE A 175 -0.36 11.50 -13.23
C ILE A 175 -0.04 11.72 -11.74
N CYS A 176 -0.86 11.18 -10.84
CA CYS A 176 -0.61 11.27 -9.39
C CYS A 176 0.69 10.54 -9.00
N GLY A 177 0.94 9.36 -9.58
CA GLY A 177 2.17 8.61 -9.36
C GLY A 177 3.42 9.39 -9.79
N MET A 178 3.38 10.01 -10.96
CA MET A 178 4.48 10.87 -11.44
C MET A 178 4.71 12.07 -10.52
N LYS A 179 3.65 12.76 -10.07
CA LYS A 179 3.78 13.85 -9.10
C LYS A 179 4.44 13.41 -7.80
N LEU A 180 4.10 12.21 -7.32
CA LEU A 180 4.70 11.66 -6.10
C LEU A 180 6.18 11.34 -6.32
N ILE A 181 6.56 10.82 -7.48
CA ILE A 181 7.96 10.56 -7.85
C ILE A 181 8.73 11.87 -7.90
N ASP A 182 8.21 12.90 -8.57
CA ASP A 182 8.84 14.22 -8.66
C ASP A 182 9.07 14.85 -7.28
N ALA A 183 8.10 14.70 -6.37
CA ALA A 183 8.24 15.19 -5.01
C ALA A 183 9.32 14.43 -4.23
N VAL A 184 9.38 13.10 -4.39
CA VAL A 184 10.44 12.28 -3.77
C VAL A 184 11.80 12.71 -4.33
N ASP A 185 11.93 12.86 -5.64
CA ASP A 185 13.18 13.27 -6.29
C ASP A 185 13.66 14.65 -5.82
N ARG A 186 12.73 15.59 -5.66
CA ARG A 186 13.04 16.95 -5.17
C ARG A 186 13.55 16.98 -3.74
N TYR A 187 12.90 16.22 -2.84
CA TYR A 187 13.15 16.33 -1.41
C TYR A 187 14.00 15.20 -0.84
N PHE A 188 14.51 14.31 -1.68
CA PHE A 188 15.39 13.24 -1.26
C PHE A 188 16.81 13.44 -1.79
N ASP A 189 17.79 13.36 -0.92
CA ASP A 189 19.20 13.36 -1.29
C ASP A 189 19.71 11.93 -1.45
N TYR A 190 19.83 11.48 -2.68
CA TYR A 190 20.30 10.13 -3.00
C TYR A 190 21.78 9.89 -2.63
N ALA A 191 22.59 10.93 -2.54
CA ALA A 191 24.00 10.81 -2.19
C ALA A 191 24.21 10.57 -0.70
N SER A 192 23.44 11.28 0.15
CA SER A 192 23.49 11.09 1.60
C SER A 192 22.44 10.09 2.12
N GLY A 193 21.44 9.76 1.29
CA GLY A 193 20.30 8.95 1.71
C GLY A 193 19.35 9.65 2.67
N GLN A 194 19.34 10.99 2.69
CA GLN A 194 18.57 11.77 3.64
C GLN A 194 17.41 12.52 2.98
N PHE A 195 16.35 12.71 3.76
CA PHE A 195 15.25 13.59 3.40
C PHE A 195 15.63 15.05 3.71
N ARG A 196 15.43 15.94 2.73
CA ARG A 196 15.70 17.38 2.83
C ARG A 196 14.55 18.07 3.55
N GLU A 197 14.35 17.75 4.82
CA GLU A 197 13.20 18.19 5.60
C GLU A 197 13.08 19.70 5.66
N GLU A 198 14.18 20.42 5.91
CA GLU A 198 14.19 21.89 5.98
C GLU A 198 13.71 22.52 4.66
N LEU A 199 14.22 22.07 3.52
CA LEU A 199 13.78 22.53 2.21
C LEU A 199 12.30 22.26 1.99
N TRP A 200 11.85 21.03 2.29
CA TRP A 200 10.46 20.64 2.16
C TRP A 200 9.54 21.49 3.05
N GLN A 201 9.90 21.73 4.31
CA GLN A 201 9.14 22.57 5.24
C GLN A 201 9.07 24.02 4.76
N GLN A 202 10.18 24.58 4.26
CA GLN A 202 10.21 25.95 3.71
C GLN A 202 9.29 26.11 2.50
N GLU A 203 9.25 25.13 1.62
CA GLU A 203 8.46 25.23 0.38
C GLU A 203 6.98 24.91 0.58
N THR A 204 6.65 24.01 1.50
CA THR A 204 5.29 23.50 1.66
C THR A 204 4.58 24.01 2.89
N GLY A 205 5.30 24.51 3.88
CA GLY A 205 4.76 24.81 5.21
C GLY A 205 4.36 23.56 6.01
N GLY A 206 4.80 22.39 5.56
CA GLY A 206 4.40 21.12 6.14
C GLY A 206 5.15 20.73 7.40
N SER A 207 4.64 19.72 8.09
CA SER A 207 5.31 19.06 9.22
C SER A 207 5.27 17.54 9.07
N LEU A 208 6.29 16.86 9.58
CA LEU A 208 6.32 15.40 9.64
C LEU A 208 5.53 14.89 10.86
N ASN A 209 4.80 13.82 10.66
CA ASN A 209 4.33 13.01 11.75
C ASN A 209 5.47 12.07 12.15
N THR A 210 6.13 12.40 13.26
CA THR A 210 7.25 11.60 13.77
C THR A 210 6.71 10.33 14.45
N TYR A 211 6.27 9.37 13.68
CA TYR A 211 6.21 8.01 14.15
C TYR A 211 7.62 7.42 13.99
N GLU A 212 8.11 6.70 14.98
CA GLU A 212 9.48 6.19 15.21
C GLU A 212 10.17 5.44 14.04
N ILE A 213 9.67 5.57 12.83
CA ILE A 213 10.24 4.90 11.67
C ILE A 213 11.31 5.79 11.07
N THR A 214 12.54 5.42 11.29
CA THR A 214 13.70 6.08 10.67
C THR A 214 13.53 6.12 9.14
N PHE A 215 13.93 7.23 8.56
CA PHE A 215 13.83 7.50 7.13
C PHE A 215 14.31 6.33 6.22
N PRO A 216 15.45 5.65 6.47
CA PRO A 216 15.89 4.51 5.65
C PRO A 216 14.88 3.38 5.55
N VAL A 217 14.17 3.08 6.65
CA VAL A 217 13.14 2.00 6.66
C VAL A 217 11.94 2.40 5.81
N THR A 218 11.50 3.64 5.89
CA THR A 218 10.36 4.15 5.14
C THR A 218 10.64 4.18 3.64
N PHE A 219 11.80 4.71 3.28
CA PHE A 219 12.21 4.82 1.88
C PHE A 219 12.50 3.46 1.25
N GLY A 220 13.16 2.56 1.96
CA GLY A 220 13.37 1.19 1.50
C GLY A 220 12.08 0.45 1.16
N ARG A 221 11.00 0.73 1.88
CA ARG A 221 9.66 0.18 1.59
C ARG A 221 9.02 0.77 0.34
N TYR A 222 9.37 2.00 -0.06
CA TYR A 222 8.85 2.67 -1.23
C TYR A 222 9.43 2.13 -2.55
N ILE A 223 10.64 1.58 -2.52
CA ILE A 223 11.34 1.08 -3.72
C ILE A 223 10.52 0.00 -4.45
N GLY A 224 9.90 -0.92 -3.73
CA GLY A 224 9.13 -2.01 -4.33
C GLY A 224 7.99 -1.51 -5.23
N PRO A 225 7.06 -0.68 -4.72
CA PRO A 225 5.99 -0.12 -5.55
C PRO A 225 6.50 0.82 -6.63
N LEU A 226 7.59 1.56 -6.41
CA LEU A 226 8.21 2.42 -7.42
C LEU A 226 8.69 1.62 -8.64
N VAL A 227 9.39 0.50 -8.41
CA VAL A 227 9.85 -0.39 -9.49
C VAL A 227 8.66 -0.99 -10.26
N LYS A 228 7.58 -1.34 -9.58
CA LYS A 228 6.35 -1.82 -10.24
C LYS A 228 5.68 -0.75 -11.09
N PHE A 229 5.67 0.50 -10.60
CA PHE A 229 5.07 1.62 -11.31
C PHE A 229 5.85 1.97 -12.60
N TYR A 230 7.16 1.79 -12.59
CA TYR A 230 8.03 2.08 -13.73
C TYR A 230 7.92 1.04 -14.86
N LYS A 231 7.54 -0.19 -14.56
CA LYS A 231 7.36 -1.28 -15.55
C LYS A 231 6.06 -1.14 -16.33
#